data_e0a337657d276f11e91ffd9f58214501
#
_entry.id   e0a337657d276f11e91ffd9f58214501
#
_cell.length_a   1.000
_cell.length_b   1.000
_cell.length_c   1.000
_cell.angle_alpha   90.00
_cell.angle_beta   90.00
_cell.angle_gamma   90.00
#
_symmetry.space_group_name_H-M   'P 1'
#
loop_
_entity.id
_entity.type
_entity.pdbx_description
1 polymer ?
#
loop_
_entity_poly.entity_id
_entity_poly.type
_entity_poly.pdbx_seq_one_letter_code
_entity_poly.pdbx_strand_id
1 'polypeptide(L)'
;RQMCIRDSGKPAKITVNTYTGKQGVVNIEREVDLSGSTHSKGVYILSGYLGELFAQDIPLCLTASICFEQLYNGVDGDSASSTELYGLLSSLSEIPIKQSIAVTGSVNQKGQIQPIGGVNEKIEGYFQICKMRGLDGSHGVMIPVQNVENLQLNDDVVEAVKNNLFHIYAVSTIDEGIEVLTGVPAGKKDKDGKFPAGTVNYLAYEKLKKYAKICEK
;
A
#
# COMPACT_ATOMS: atom_id res chain seq x y z
N ARG A 1 12.11 -30.48 2.99
CA ARG A 1 11.95 -29.86 4.31
C ARG A 1 12.18 -28.37 4.16
N GLN A 2 11.16 -27.67 3.72
CA GLN A 2 11.17 -26.21 3.81
C GLN A 2 10.72 -25.83 5.22
N MET A 3 11.68 -25.63 6.10
CA MET A 3 11.42 -24.84 7.29
C MET A 3 11.60 -23.38 6.87
N CYS A 4 10.50 -22.70 6.57
CA CYS A 4 10.49 -21.24 6.58
C CYS A 4 10.46 -20.78 8.02
N ILE A 5 11.57 -20.89 8.71
CA ILE A 5 11.80 -20.17 9.96
C ILE A 5 12.12 -18.74 9.52
N ARG A 6 11.11 -17.91 9.43
CA ARG A 6 11.29 -16.46 9.37
C ARG A 6 11.23 -15.97 10.80
N ASP A 7 12.38 -15.85 11.41
CA ASP A 7 12.51 -15.41 12.79
C ASP A 7 12.18 -13.93 12.99
N SER A 8 12.02 -13.16 11.89
CA SER A 8 11.62 -11.74 11.96
C SER A 8 11.11 -11.22 10.62
N GLY A 9 10.18 -10.27 10.66
CA GLY A 9 9.77 -9.48 9.52
C GLY A 9 10.84 -8.41 9.19
N LYS A 10 11.19 -8.25 7.92
CA LYS A 10 12.11 -7.19 7.46
C LYS A 10 11.32 -6.16 6.65
N PRO A 11 11.30 -4.87 7.04
CA PRO A 11 10.67 -3.84 6.24
C PRO A 11 11.47 -3.57 4.96
N ALA A 12 10.76 -3.33 3.86
CA ALA A 12 11.31 -2.87 2.60
C ALA A 12 10.75 -1.49 2.27
N LYS A 13 11.57 -0.63 1.68
CA LYS A 13 11.11 0.66 1.18
C LYS A 13 10.57 0.49 -0.23
N ILE A 14 9.33 0.92 -0.46
CA ILE A 14 8.72 0.95 -1.79
C ILE A 14 8.67 2.40 -2.26
N THR A 15 9.08 2.65 -3.49
CA THR A 15 8.96 3.95 -4.15
C THR A 15 8.06 3.84 -5.36
N VAL A 16 7.31 4.91 -5.61
CA VAL A 16 6.38 4.98 -6.73
C VAL A 16 6.54 6.32 -7.44
N ASN A 17 6.72 6.27 -8.75
CA ASN A 17 6.70 7.44 -9.63
C ASN A 17 5.56 7.32 -10.62
N THR A 18 4.81 8.40 -10.83
CA THR A 18 3.72 8.44 -11.81
C THR A 18 3.95 9.56 -12.82
N TYR A 19 3.74 9.26 -14.10
CA TYR A 19 3.89 10.21 -15.20
C TYR A 19 2.96 9.84 -16.37
N THR A 20 2.83 10.77 -17.31
CA THR A 20 2.03 10.56 -18.52
C THR A 20 2.63 9.45 -19.37
N GLY A 21 1.83 8.47 -19.75
CA GLY A 21 2.27 7.34 -20.58
C GLY A 21 1.14 6.33 -20.78
N LYS A 22 1.43 5.24 -21.47
CA LYS A 22 0.45 4.18 -21.80
C LYS A 22 0.84 2.79 -21.30
N GLN A 23 1.88 2.67 -20.48
CA GLN A 23 2.37 1.38 -20.01
C GLN A 23 1.59 0.82 -18.80
N GLY A 24 0.75 1.67 -18.17
CA GLY A 24 0.05 1.27 -16.94
C GLY A 24 1.00 1.13 -15.75
N VAL A 25 0.74 0.16 -14.89
CA VAL A 25 1.57 -0.13 -13.71
C VAL A 25 2.75 -1.01 -14.12
N VAL A 26 3.95 -0.48 -13.99
CA VAL A 26 5.23 -1.15 -14.24
C VAL A 26 5.89 -1.44 -12.89
N ASN A 27 6.05 -2.70 -12.55
CA ASN A 27 6.80 -3.12 -11.38
C ASN A 27 8.21 -3.53 -11.80
N ILE A 28 9.22 -2.85 -11.28
CA ILE A 28 10.61 -3.00 -11.73
C ILE A 28 11.11 -4.41 -11.46
N GLU A 29 10.78 -5.00 -10.30
CA GLU A 29 11.20 -6.36 -9.95
C GLU A 29 10.65 -7.39 -10.95
N ARG A 30 9.44 -7.18 -11.45
CA ARG A 30 8.86 -8.05 -12.48
C ARG A 30 9.60 -7.94 -13.82
N GLU A 31 9.94 -6.73 -14.23
CA GLU A 31 10.62 -6.50 -15.53
C GLU A 31 12.05 -7.05 -15.56
N VAL A 32 12.65 -7.30 -14.40
CA VAL A 32 14.01 -7.83 -14.27
C VAL A 32 14.06 -9.25 -13.65
N ASP A 33 12.93 -9.98 -13.69
CA ASP A 33 12.81 -11.36 -13.20
C ASP A 33 13.15 -11.54 -11.71
N LEU A 34 12.97 -10.51 -10.91
CA LEU A 34 13.12 -10.53 -9.45
C LEU A 34 11.78 -10.68 -8.71
N SER A 35 10.67 -10.94 -9.41
CA SER A 35 9.35 -11.17 -8.79
C SER A 35 8.81 -12.56 -9.06
N GLY A 36 8.21 -13.16 -8.03
CA GLY A 36 7.44 -14.40 -8.18
C GLY A 36 6.07 -14.16 -8.83
N SER A 37 5.43 -15.26 -9.24
CA SER A 37 4.13 -15.21 -9.94
C SER A 37 3.00 -14.62 -9.09
N THR A 38 3.04 -14.85 -7.76
CA THR A 38 2.04 -14.34 -6.82
C THR A 38 2.14 -12.82 -6.70
N HIS A 39 3.35 -12.28 -6.63
CA HIS A 39 3.58 -10.84 -6.63
C HIS A 39 3.14 -10.20 -7.96
N SER A 40 3.52 -10.80 -9.09
CA SER A 40 3.09 -10.34 -10.42
C SER A 40 1.57 -10.29 -10.57
N LYS A 41 0.85 -11.29 -10.04
CA LYS A 41 -0.62 -11.28 -9.96
C LYS A 41 -1.13 -10.08 -9.16
N GLY A 42 -0.50 -9.74 -8.03
CA GLY A 42 -0.83 -8.56 -7.23
C GLY A 42 -0.77 -7.28 -8.06
N VAL A 43 0.29 -7.07 -8.85
CA VAL A 43 0.46 -5.89 -9.72
C VAL A 43 -0.68 -5.77 -10.76
N TYR A 44 -1.11 -6.88 -11.37
CA TYR A 44 -2.26 -6.86 -12.29
C TYR A 44 -3.58 -6.50 -11.58
N ILE A 45 -3.75 -6.94 -10.34
CA ILE A 45 -4.93 -6.58 -9.52
C ILE A 45 -4.97 -5.07 -9.27
N LEU A 46 -3.83 -4.43 -9.00
CA LEU A 46 -3.75 -2.96 -8.84
C LEU A 46 -4.20 -2.23 -10.09
N SER A 47 -3.77 -2.70 -11.26
CA SER A 47 -4.20 -2.12 -12.55
C SER A 47 -5.70 -2.23 -12.75
N GLY A 48 -6.29 -3.38 -12.39
CA GLY A 48 -7.74 -3.58 -12.42
C GLY A 48 -8.49 -2.63 -11.48
N TYR A 49 -8.00 -2.45 -10.26
CA TYR A 49 -8.58 -1.51 -9.29
C TYR A 49 -8.53 -0.06 -9.78
N LEU A 50 -7.37 0.39 -10.31
CA LEU A 50 -7.25 1.75 -10.84
C LEU A 50 -8.17 1.98 -12.02
N GLY A 51 -8.30 1.00 -12.93
CA GLY A 51 -9.22 1.05 -14.06
C GLY A 51 -10.68 1.16 -13.61
N GLU A 52 -11.10 0.34 -12.66
CA GLU A 52 -12.46 0.37 -12.10
C GLU A 52 -12.77 1.70 -11.42
N LEU A 53 -11.83 2.25 -10.66
CA LEU A 53 -12.06 3.46 -9.88
C LEU A 53 -12.01 4.73 -10.72
N PHE A 54 -11.05 4.83 -11.67
CA PHE A 54 -10.72 6.09 -12.32
C PHE A 54 -10.93 6.13 -13.84
N ALA A 55 -11.05 4.97 -14.52
CA ALA A 55 -11.04 4.93 -15.98
C ALA A 55 -12.40 4.54 -16.58
N GLN A 56 -13.50 5.03 -16.00
CA GLN A 56 -14.85 4.77 -16.52
C GLN A 56 -15.25 5.77 -17.61
N ASP A 57 -14.74 6.98 -17.56
CA ASP A 57 -15.10 8.11 -18.41
C ASP A 57 -13.88 8.77 -19.09
N ILE A 58 -12.67 8.38 -18.68
CA ILE A 58 -11.40 8.83 -19.27
C ILE A 58 -10.46 7.64 -19.49
N PRO A 59 -9.61 7.66 -20.51
CA PRO A 59 -8.58 6.64 -20.66
C PRO A 59 -7.52 6.75 -19.57
N LEU A 60 -7.00 5.62 -19.08
CA LEU A 60 -5.93 5.58 -18.10
C LEU A 60 -4.56 5.82 -18.79
N CYS A 61 -4.27 7.09 -19.10
CA CYS A 61 -3.01 7.52 -19.72
C CYS A 61 -1.91 7.70 -18.68
N LEU A 62 -1.53 6.61 -18.04
CA LEU A 62 -0.61 6.54 -16.92
C LEU A 62 0.53 5.58 -17.22
N THR A 63 1.75 5.98 -16.90
CA THR A 63 2.83 5.05 -16.56
C THR A 63 3.18 5.27 -15.09
N ALA A 64 3.12 4.20 -14.31
CA ALA A 64 3.46 4.20 -12.89
C ALA A 64 4.57 3.18 -12.66
N SER A 65 5.73 3.64 -12.22
CA SER A 65 6.88 2.79 -11.90
C SER A 65 6.93 2.51 -10.40
N ILE A 66 6.95 1.25 -10.01
CA ILE A 66 7.04 0.78 -8.63
C ILE A 66 8.37 0.06 -8.44
N CYS A 67 9.08 0.34 -7.36
CA CYS A 67 10.35 -0.29 -7.02
C CYS A 67 10.43 -0.63 -5.52
N PHE A 68 10.92 -1.83 -5.21
CA PHE A 68 11.34 -2.21 -3.87
C PHE A 68 12.81 -1.87 -3.71
N GLU A 69 13.10 -0.76 -3.05
CA GLU A 69 14.44 -0.22 -2.95
C GLU A 69 15.40 -1.19 -2.25
N GLN A 70 16.56 -1.43 -2.89
CA GLN A 70 17.64 -2.28 -2.38
C GLN A 70 17.20 -3.74 -2.07
N LEU A 71 16.20 -4.25 -2.81
CA LEU A 71 15.76 -5.63 -2.70
C LEU A 71 16.26 -6.44 -3.90
N TYR A 72 17.34 -7.18 -3.73
CA TYR A 72 18.01 -7.94 -4.82
C TYR A 72 17.80 -9.45 -4.71
N ASN A 73 17.18 -9.94 -3.63
CA ASN A 73 16.93 -11.36 -3.39
C ASN A 73 15.56 -11.82 -3.91
N GLY A 74 14.89 -10.95 -4.67
CA GLY A 74 13.56 -11.19 -5.20
C GLY A 74 12.44 -10.94 -4.19
N VAL A 75 11.24 -10.71 -4.71
CA VAL A 75 9.99 -10.55 -3.96
C VAL A 75 8.96 -11.57 -4.45
N ASP A 76 8.25 -12.20 -3.54
CA ASP A 76 7.10 -13.04 -3.87
C ASP A 76 5.98 -12.84 -2.82
N GLY A 77 4.77 -13.31 -3.18
CA GLY A 77 3.57 -13.04 -2.39
C GLY A 77 2.93 -11.69 -2.74
N ASP A 78 1.66 -11.57 -2.43
CA ASP A 78 0.83 -10.39 -2.73
C ASP A 78 0.64 -9.46 -1.53
N SER A 79 1.27 -9.76 -0.40
CA SER A 79 1.09 -9.03 0.87
C SER A 79 1.62 -7.59 0.86
N ALA A 80 2.31 -7.15 -0.20
CA ALA A 80 2.74 -5.78 -0.41
C ALA A 80 1.79 -4.97 -1.31
N SER A 81 0.81 -5.63 -1.96
CA SER A 81 0.00 -4.97 -2.98
C SER A 81 -0.81 -3.77 -2.46
N SER A 82 -1.29 -3.79 -1.21
CA SER A 82 -1.91 -2.60 -0.62
C SER A 82 -0.91 -1.44 -0.46
N THR A 83 0.34 -1.74 -0.07
CA THR A 83 1.40 -0.73 0.09
C THR A 83 1.75 -0.07 -1.24
N GLU A 84 1.87 -0.87 -2.29
CA GLU A 84 2.10 -0.39 -3.67
C GLU A 84 0.96 0.53 -4.11
N LEU A 85 -0.29 0.15 -3.83
CA LEU A 85 -1.47 0.95 -4.16
C LEU A 85 -1.52 2.27 -3.37
N TYR A 86 -1.19 2.27 -2.09
CA TYR A 86 -1.06 3.52 -1.32
C TYR A 86 0.02 4.44 -1.89
N GLY A 87 1.14 3.89 -2.31
CA GLY A 87 2.19 4.65 -3.01
C GLY A 87 1.69 5.27 -4.31
N LEU A 88 0.91 4.54 -5.11
CA LEU A 88 0.28 5.01 -6.34
C LEU A 88 -0.70 6.17 -6.06
N LEU A 89 -1.60 6.00 -5.10
CA LEU A 89 -2.57 7.02 -4.72
C LEU A 89 -1.89 8.28 -4.18
N SER A 90 -0.85 8.12 -3.35
CA SER A 90 -0.03 9.24 -2.86
C SER A 90 0.65 10.00 -4.00
N SER A 91 1.28 9.29 -4.93
CA SER A 91 1.95 9.90 -6.09
C SER A 91 0.96 10.62 -7.02
N LEU A 92 -0.23 10.05 -7.25
CA LEU A 92 -1.27 10.65 -8.08
C LEU A 92 -1.94 11.85 -7.41
N SER A 93 -2.24 11.76 -6.12
CA SER A 93 -2.90 12.87 -5.38
C SER A 93 -1.93 13.96 -4.94
N GLU A 94 -0.62 13.69 -4.98
CA GLU A 94 0.45 14.56 -4.43
C GLU A 94 0.33 14.80 -2.91
N ILE A 95 -0.39 13.90 -2.21
CA ILE A 95 -0.50 13.93 -0.76
C ILE A 95 0.54 12.95 -0.16
N PRO A 96 1.46 13.43 0.69
CA PRO A 96 2.45 12.56 1.32
C PRO A 96 1.79 11.61 2.32
N ILE A 97 2.35 10.41 2.43
CA ILE A 97 1.95 9.40 3.42
C ILE A 97 2.91 9.37 4.61
N LYS A 98 2.39 9.04 5.80
CA LYS A 98 3.18 8.93 7.04
C LYS A 98 4.22 7.83 6.90
N GLN A 99 5.49 8.18 7.03
CA GLN A 99 6.62 7.26 6.89
C GLN A 99 6.90 6.45 8.16
N SER A 100 6.30 6.79 9.29
CA SER A 100 6.39 6.07 10.56
C SER A 100 5.46 4.86 10.65
N ILE A 101 4.60 4.64 9.67
CA ILE A 101 3.66 3.52 9.61
C ILE A 101 4.10 2.55 8.53
N ALA A 102 4.49 1.33 8.93
CA ALA A 102 4.69 0.24 7.98
C ALA A 102 3.33 -0.38 7.58
N VAL A 103 3.25 -0.94 6.39
CA VAL A 103 2.01 -1.51 5.86
C VAL A 103 2.24 -2.93 5.38
N THR A 104 1.31 -3.82 5.67
CA THR A 104 1.23 -5.14 5.04
C THR A 104 -0.22 -5.53 4.82
N GLY A 105 -0.54 -6.05 3.65
CA GLY A 105 -1.90 -6.48 3.30
C GLY A 105 -2.00 -6.76 1.81
N SER A 106 -2.76 -7.77 1.45
CA SER A 106 -3.16 -7.99 0.07
C SER A 106 -4.42 -7.18 -0.23
N VAL A 107 -4.65 -6.85 -1.49
CA VAL A 107 -5.85 -6.13 -1.94
C VAL A 107 -6.48 -6.83 -3.14
N ASN A 108 -7.80 -6.83 -3.22
CA ASN A 108 -8.52 -7.30 -4.40
C ASN A 108 -8.90 -6.14 -5.34
N GLN A 109 -9.46 -6.48 -6.53
CA GLN A 109 -9.84 -5.49 -7.55
C GLN A 109 -10.96 -4.52 -7.11
N LYS A 110 -11.60 -4.75 -5.96
CA LYS A 110 -12.64 -3.89 -5.39
C LYS A 110 -12.13 -3.03 -4.22
N GLY A 111 -10.80 -3.04 -3.97
CA GLY A 111 -10.19 -2.25 -2.90
C GLY A 111 -10.40 -2.83 -1.50
N GLN A 112 -10.84 -4.08 -1.40
CA GLN A 112 -10.95 -4.76 -0.11
C GLN A 112 -9.59 -5.33 0.29
N ILE A 113 -9.18 -5.06 1.51
CA ILE A 113 -7.95 -5.60 2.09
C ILE A 113 -8.18 -7.05 2.50
N GLN A 114 -7.22 -7.91 2.17
CA GLN A 114 -7.27 -9.35 2.40
C GLN A 114 -6.19 -9.79 3.39
N PRO A 115 -6.45 -10.86 4.18
CA PRO A 115 -5.53 -11.36 5.19
C PRO A 115 -4.23 -11.88 4.57
N ILE A 116 -3.17 -11.83 5.37
CA ILE A 116 -1.82 -12.25 4.96
C ILE A 116 -1.21 -13.20 5.99
N GLY A 117 -0.19 -13.94 5.58
CA GLY A 117 0.62 -14.76 6.48
C GLY A 117 1.75 -13.99 7.15
N GLY A 118 2.19 -14.47 8.33
CA GLY A 118 3.34 -13.94 9.04
C GLY A 118 3.12 -12.54 9.63
N VAL A 119 1.89 -12.23 10.04
CA VAL A 119 1.52 -10.90 10.55
C VAL A 119 2.26 -10.56 11.83
N ASN A 120 2.42 -11.54 12.74
CA ASN A 120 3.10 -11.33 14.01
C ASN A 120 4.58 -11.01 13.79
N GLU A 121 5.28 -11.80 12.99
CA GLU A 121 6.69 -11.60 12.65
C GLU A 121 6.94 -10.26 11.95
N LYS A 122 6.01 -9.82 11.12
CA LYS A 122 6.09 -8.52 10.42
C LYS A 122 5.93 -7.35 11.40
N ILE A 123 4.97 -7.43 12.31
CA ILE A 123 4.76 -6.41 13.35
C ILE A 123 5.98 -6.34 14.27
N GLU A 124 6.41 -7.48 14.81
CA GLU A 124 7.53 -7.56 15.74
C GLU A 124 8.84 -7.10 15.11
N GLY A 125 9.11 -7.50 13.85
CA GLY A 125 10.31 -7.08 13.14
C GLY A 125 10.37 -5.57 12.93
N TYR A 126 9.26 -4.94 12.55
CA TYR A 126 9.21 -3.49 12.42
C TYR A 126 9.30 -2.78 13.77
N PHE A 127 8.58 -3.29 14.78
CA PHE A 127 8.65 -2.78 16.15
C PHE A 127 10.07 -2.75 16.70
N GLN A 128 10.85 -3.83 16.53
CA GLN A 128 12.23 -3.87 17.00
C GLN A 128 13.11 -2.79 16.37
N ILE A 129 12.91 -2.50 15.07
CA ILE A 129 13.63 -1.41 14.40
C ILE A 129 13.23 -0.05 14.97
N CYS A 130 11.93 0.18 15.18
CA CYS A 130 11.44 1.42 15.80
C CYS A 130 11.96 1.58 17.23
N LYS A 131 11.95 0.50 18.01
CA LYS A 131 12.46 0.47 19.40
C LYS A 131 13.95 0.86 19.46
N MET A 132 14.78 0.30 18.56
CA MET A 132 16.20 0.65 18.49
C MET A 132 16.45 2.14 18.12
N ARG A 133 15.52 2.74 17.37
CA ARG A 133 15.62 4.16 16.96
C ARG A 133 14.99 5.13 17.96
N GLY A 134 14.28 4.62 18.93
CA GLY A 134 13.48 5.36 19.89
C GLY A 134 12.03 5.50 19.45
N LEU A 135 11.12 4.97 20.28
CA LEU A 135 9.68 5.10 20.07
C LEU A 135 9.23 6.49 20.53
N ASP A 136 8.50 7.20 19.67
CA ASP A 136 7.99 8.58 19.92
C ASP A 136 6.46 8.66 19.87
N GLY A 137 5.77 7.51 19.76
CA GLY A 137 4.32 7.45 19.65
C GLY A 137 3.77 7.69 18.24
N SER A 138 4.63 7.91 17.22
CA SER A 138 4.18 8.03 15.83
C SER A 138 4.25 6.72 15.05
N HIS A 139 5.00 5.74 15.56
CA HIS A 139 5.29 4.50 14.86
C HIS A 139 4.13 3.51 14.94
N GLY A 140 3.93 2.74 13.87
CA GLY A 140 2.91 1.70 13.85
C GLY A 140 2.97 0.79 12.65
N VAL A 141 2.10 -0.21 12.65
CA VAL A 141 1.91 -1.12 11.51
C VAL A 141 0.44 -1.15 11.13
N MET A 142 0.16 -1.03 9.85
CA MET A 142 -1.18 -1.22 9.28
C MET A 142 -1.31 -2.65 8.77
N ILE A 143 -2.38 -3.32 9.17
CA ILE A 143 -2.65 -4.73 8.87
C ILE A 143 -4.10 -4.94 8.40
N PRO A 144 -4.40 -6.05 7.72
CA PRO A 144 -5.78 -6.43 7.43
C PRO A 144 -6.56 -6.70 8.73
N VAL A 145 -7.81 -6.23 8.80
CA VAL A 145 -8.68 -6.43 9.98
C VAL A 145 -8.88 -7.92 10.29
N GLN A 146 -8.91 -8.79 9.29
CA GLN A 146 -9.06 -10.24 9.45
C GLN A 146 -7.87 -10.90 10.18
N ASN A 147 -6.70 -10.24 10.21
CA ASN A 147 -5.54 -10.74 10.92
C ASN A 147 -5.56 -10.43 12.43
N VAL A 148 -6.46 -9.56 12.89
CA VAL A 148 -6.52 -9.14 14.30
C VAL A 148 -6.75 -10.32 15.23
N GLU A 149 -7.62 -11.26 14.86
CA GLU A 149 -7.93 -12.45 15.66
C GLU A 149 -6.73 -13.41 15.81
N ASN A 150 -5.73 -13.29 14.94
CA ASN A 150 -4.54 -14.13 14.90
C ASN A 150 -3.31 -13.48 15.57
N LEU A 151 -3.47 -12.32 16.19
CA LEU A 151 -2.36 -11.62 16.81
C LEU A 151 -1.91 -12.33 18.10
N GLN A 152 -0.64 -12.71 18.12
CA GLN A 152 0.08 -13.28 19.27
C GLN A 152 1.44 -12.58 19.36
N LEU A 153 1.42 -11.37 19.90
CA LEU A 153 2.59 -10.49 19.93
C LEU A 153 3.35 -10.64 21.24
N ASN A 154 4.66 -10.44 21.19
CA ASN A 154 5.52 -10.40 22.35
C ASN A 154 5.09 -9.30 23.35
N ASP A 155 5.35 -9.54 24.64
CA ASP A 155 4.92 -8.66 25.73
C ASP A 155 5.40 -7.22 25.58
N ASP A 156 6.61 -7.00 25.07
CA ASP A 156 7.16 -5.67 24.86
C ASP A 156 6.41 -4.86 23.77
N VAL A 157 5.89 -5.53 22.75
CA VAL A 157 5.02 -4.90 21.74
C VAL A 157 3.68 -4.52 22.37
N VAL A 158 3.09 -5.46 23.11
CA VAL A 158 1.80 -5.25 23.80
C VAL A 158 1.90 -4.10 24.80
N GLU A 159 2.99 -4.02 25.55
CA GLU A 159 3.24 -2.94 26.50
C GLU A 159 3.41 -1.58 25.79
N ALA A 160 4.16 -1.55 24.69
CA ALA A 160 4.33 -0.32 23.91
C ALA A 160 3.00 0.18 23.32
N VAL A 161 2.12 -0.74 22.87
CA VAL A 161 0.78 -0.38 22.38
C VAL A 161 -0.09 0.16 23.51
N LYS A 162 -0.10 -0.48 24.67
CA LYS A 162 -0.85 -0.01 25.86
C LYS A 162 -0.41 1.41 26.30
N ASN A 163 0.87 1.72 26.15
CA ASN A 163 1.46 3.02 26.50
C ASN A 163 1.39 4.05 25.39
N ASN A 164 0.71 3.78 24.28
CA ASN A 164 0.61 4.65 23.09
C ASN A 164 1.96 5.03 22.46
N LEU A 165 2.97 4.19 22.60
CA LEU A 165 4.29 4.36 22.01
C LEU A 165 4.41 3.70 20.63
N PHE A 166 3.52 2.74 20.34
CA PHE A 166 3.43 2.02 19.08
C PHE A 166 1.96 1.73 18.76
N HIS A 167 1.60 1.64 17.48
CA HIS A 167 0.21 1.50 17.07
C HIS A 167 0.02 0.35 16.06
N ILE A 168 -1.14 -0.32 16.15
CA ILE A 168 -1.58 -1.29 15.16
C ILE A 168 -2.88 -0.77 14.56
N TYR A 169 -2.86 -0.52 13.26
CA TYR A 169 -4.02 -0.02 12.51
C TYR A 169 -4.62 -1.17 11.72
N ALA A 170 -5.83 -1.59 12.09
CA ALA A 170 -6.57 -2.63 11.37
C ALA A 170 -7.51 -1.99 10.36
N VAL A 171 -7.39 -2.36 9.08
CA VAL A 171 -8.18 -1.77 7.99
C VAL A 171 -8.84 -2.84 7.12
N SER A 172 -10.01 -2.54 6.59
CA SER A 172 -10.81 -3.41 5.73
C SER A 172 -10.73 -3.00 4.25
N THR A 173 -10.45 -1.73 3.98
CA THR A 173 -10.45 -1.16 2.63
C THR A 173 -9.25 -0.26 2.38
N ILE A 174 -8.95 -0.05 1.09
CA ILE A 174 -7.94 0.93 0.67
C ILE A 174 -8.30 2.35 1.13
N ASP A 175 -9.58 2.69 1.10
CA ASP A 175 -10.05 4.00 1.53
C ASP A 175 -9.72 4.25 3.02
N GLU A 176 -10.02 3.30 3.91
CA GLU A 176 -9.66 3.40 5.34
C GLU A 176 -8.14 3.55 5.52
N GLY A 177 -7.36 2.78 4.79
CA GLY A 177 -5.90 2.80 4.93
C GLY A 177 -5.27 4.09 4.43
N ILE A 178 -5.73 4.64 3.30
CA ILE A 178 -5.18 5.91 2.79
C ILE A 178 -5.52 7.08 3.72
N GLU A 179 -6.69 7.07 4.36
CA GLU A 179 -7.08 8.06 5.36
C GLU A 179 -6.17 8.03 6.60
N VAL A 180 -5.83 6.84 7.10
CA VAL A 180 -4.86 6.69 8.20
C VAL A 180 -3.49 7.23 7.80
N LEU A 181 -3.02 6.90 6.59
CA LEU A 181 -1.69 7.26 6.11
C LEU A 181 -1.54 8.73 5.77
N THR A 182 -2.59 9.37 5.27
CA THR A 182 -2.54 10.79 4.82
C THR A 182 -3.16 11.75 5.82
N GLY A 183 -4.15 11.30 6.59
CA GLY A 183 -5.02 12.17 7.38
C GLY A 183 -6.04 12.93 6.54
N VAL A 184 -6.20 12.59 5.26
CA VAL A 184 -7.13 13.21 4.32
C VAL A 184 -8.18 12.18 3.92
N PRO A 185 -9.48 12.53 3.84
CA PRO A 185 -10.52 11.61 3.39
C PRO A 185 -10.22 11.00 2.02
N ALA A 186 -10.46 9.71 1.85
CA ALA A 186 -10.28 9.02 0.58
C ALA A 186 -11.19 9.60 -0.52
N GLY A 187 -12.46 9.79 -0.20
CA GLY A 187 -13.48 10.34 -1.10
C GLY A 187 -14.16 9.25 -1.92
N LYS A 188 -15.41 8.94 -1.58
CA LYS A 188 -16.28 8.07 -2.38
C LYS A 188 -17.04 8.89 -3.41
N LYS A 189 -17.28 8.31 -4.60
CA LYS A 189 -18.13 8.93 -5.63
C LYS A 189 -19.54 9.16 -5.08
N ASP A 190 -20.09 10.34 -5.36
CA ASP A 190 -21.48 10.68 -5.08
C ASP A 190 -22.43 10.01 -6.08
N LYS A 191 -23.73 10.37 -6.02
CA LYS A 191 -24.78 9.85 -6.91
C LYS A 191 -24.55 10.22 -8.38
N ASP A 192 -23.81 11.29 -8.63
CA ASP A 192 -23.46 11.77 -9.97
C ASP A 192 -22.10 11.21 -10.46
N GLY A 193 -21.52 10.28 -9.72
CA GLY A 193 -20.24 9.64 -10.04
C GLY A 193 -19.02 10.53 -9.80
N LYS A 194 -19.14 11.61 -9.02
CA LYS A 194 -18.07 12.58 -8.78
C LYS A 194 -17.42 12.36 -7.41
N PHE A 195 -16.11 12.49 -7.35
CA PHE A 195 -15.39 12.51 -6.09
C PHE A 195 -15.53 13.87 -5.40
N PRO A 196 -15.72 13.91 -4.07
CA PRO A 196 -15.73 15.16 -3.31
C PRO A 196 -14.41 15.92 -3.43
N ALA A 197 -14.48 17.23 -3.67
CA ALA A 197 -13.30 18.07 -3.83
C ALA A 197 -12.36 18.01 -2.60
N GLY A 198 -11.05 17.99 -2.84
CA GLY A 198 -10.02 17.96 -1.80
C GLY A 198 -9.75 16.60 -1.19
N THR A 199 -10.41 15.55 -1.65
CA THR A 199 -10.15 14.16 -1.21
C THR A 199 -9.02 13.53 -2.04
N VAL A 200 -8.42 12.45 -1.53
CA VAL A 200 -7.33 11.74 -2.20
C VAL A 200 -7.74 11.28 -3.60
N ASN A 201 -8.90 10.62 -3.71
CA ASN A 201 -9.40 10.11 -4.99
C ASN A 201 -9.77 11.24 -5.97
N TYR A 202 -10.27 12.36 -5.47
CA TYR A 202 -10.52 13.55 -6.29
C TYR A 202 -9.22 14.07 -6.91
N LEU A 203 -8.17 14.27 -6.11
CA LEU A 203 -6.90 14.80 -6.60
C LEU A 203 -6.22 13.84 -7.57
N ALA A 204 -6.23 12.53 -7.26
CA ALA A 204 -5.73 11.50 -8.16
C ALA A 204 -6.47 11.50 -9.51
N TYR A 205 -7.80 11.59 -9.49
CA TYR A 205 -8.63 11.65 -10.70
C TYR A 205 -8.35 12.91 -11.52
N GLU A 206 -8.24 14.09 -10.90
CA GLU A 206 -7.91 15.34 -11.60
C GLU A 206 -6.52 15.28 -12.25
N LYS A 207 -5.55 14.60 -11.63
CA LYS A 207 -4.24 14.38 -12.24
C LYS A 207 -4.32 13.44 -13.44
N LEU A 208 -5.07 12.34 -13.32
CA LEU A 208 -5.29 11.42 -14.43
C LEU A 208 -6.02 12.08 -15.63
N LYS A 209 -6.97 12.98 -15.38
CA LYS A 209 -7.61 13.80 -16.43
C LYS A 209 -6.59 14.68 -17.16
N LYS A 210 -5.63 15.28 -16.44
CA LYS A 210 -4.55 16.05 -17.08
C LYS A 210 -3.68 15.15 -17.95
N TYR A 211 -3.35 13.95 -17.49
CA TYR A 211 -2.58 12.97 -18.28
C TYR A 211 -3.33 12.54 -19.54
N ALA A 212 -4.62 12.24 -19.44
CA ALA A 212 -5.45 11.88 -20.59
C ALA A 212 -5.44 12.97 -21.67
N LYS A 213 -5.63 14.24 -21.30
CA LYS A 213 -5.56 15.40 -22.24
C LYS A 213 -4.20 15.55 -22.93
N ILE A 214 -3.11 15.13 -22.30
CA ILE A 214 -1.78 15.17 -22.93
C ILE A 214 -1.64 14.06 -23.97
N CYS A 215 -2.19 12.87 -23.69
CA CYS A 215 -2.15 11.70 -24.57
C CYS A 215 -3.06 11.83 -25.82
N GLU A 216 -4.03 12.75 -25.82
CA GLU A 216 -4.92 13.04 -26.94
C GLU A 216 -4.27 13.96 -28.00
N LYS A 217 -3.17 14.61 -27.66
CA LYS A 217 -2.37 15.47 -28.55
C LYS A 217 -1.30 14.64 -29.27
#